data_bff78d18f314eefebbe6b0803d760dc5
#
_entry.id   bff78d18f314eefebbe6b0803d760dc5
#
_cell.length_a   1.000
_cell.length_b   1.000
_cell.length_c   1.000
_cell.angle_alpha   90.00
_cell.angle_beta   90.00
_cell.angle_gamma   90.00
#
_symmetry.space_group_name_H-M   'P 1'
#
loop_
_entity.id
_entity.type
_entity.pdbx_description
1 polymer ?
#
loop_
_entity_poly.entity_id
_entity_poly.type
_entity_poly.pdbx_seq_one_letter_code
_entity_poly.pdbx_strand_id
1 'polypeptide(L)' 'MARKNKPVEVDIRETNKNKENVTELEVVVKKKVIGKIRQEEGDRQVSVEMSSGKKRQVGSIDEAIETVIAEYNLHDL' A
#
# COMPACT_ATOMS: atom_id res chain seq x y z
N MET A 1 -28.78 3.75 -2.80
CA MET A 1 -28.21 3.91 -2.60
C MET A 1 -27.46 3.99 -2.80
N ALA A 2 -27.28 4.05 -3.14
CA ALA A 2 -26.52 4.14 -3.22
C ALA A 2 -25.73 4.50 -3.13
N ARG A 3 -25.28 4.47 -3.00
CA ARG A 3 -24.38 4.79 -2.84
C ARG A 3 -23.59 5.05 -3.40
N LYS A 4 -23.66 5.41 -3.56
CA LYS A 4 -22.85 5.84 -4.01
C LYS A 4 -21.61 5.91 -3.94
N ASN A 5 -21.00 5.26 -3.58
CA ASN A 5 -19.58 5.36 -3.35
C ASN A 5 -18.84 4.76 -4.50
N LYS A 6 -18.28 5.59 -5.30
CA LYS A 6 -17.34 5.08 -6.29
C LYS A 6 -16.16 4.50 -5.53
N PRO A 7 -15.76 3.28 -5.82
CA PRO A 7 -14.51 2.78 -5.27
C PRO A 7 -13.38 3.69 -5.74
N VAL A 8 -12.49 4.02 -4.84
CA VAL A 8 -11.33 4.82 -5.18
C VAL A 8 -10.45 3.98 -6.11
N GLU A 9 -10.04 4.55 -7.23
CA GLU A 9 -9.12 3.86 -8.11
C GLU A 9 -7.76 3.79 -7.47
N VAL A 10 -7.29 2.58 -7.26
CA VAL A 10 -6.01 2.32 -6.62
C VAL A 10 -5.10 1.64 -7.63
N ASP A 11 -3.97 2.24 -7.89
CA ASP A 11 -2.94 1.64 -8.73
C ASP A 11 -1.83 1.08 -7.87
N ILE A 12 -1.38 -0.11 -8.19
CA ILE A 12 -0.25 -0.74 -7.52
C ILE A 12 0.87 -0.79 -8.54
N ARG A 13 1.99 -0.16 -8.22
CA ARG A 13 3.13 -0.07 -9.14
C ARG A 13 4.37 -0.66 -8.51
N GLU A 14 5.19 -1.29 -9.33
CA GLU A 14 6.50 -1.74 -8.91
C GLU A 14 7.46 -0.55 -8.95
N THR A 15 8.30 -0.45 -7.93
CA THR A 15 9.31 0.60 -7.89
C THR A 15 10.60 0.13 -8.55
N ASN A 16 11.56 1.05 -8.71
CA ASN A 16 12.89 0.72 -9.23
C ASN A 16 13.62 -0.31 -8.38
N LYS A 17 13.22 -0.43 -7.12
CA LYS A 17 13.87 -1.33 -6.17
C LYS A 17 13.24 -2.70 -6.16
N ASN A 18 12.20 -2.91 -6.95
CA ASN A 18 11.56 -4.22 -7.05
C ASN A 18 12.47 -5.15 -7.85
N LYS A 19 12.96 -6.19 -7.19
CA LYS A 19 13.91 -7.14 -7.77
C LYS A 19 13.49 -8.55 -7.41
N GLU A 20 14.23 -9.55 -7.90
CA GLU A 20 13.88 -10.93 -7.65
C GLU A 20 13.76 -11.28 -6.18
N ASN A 21 14.64 -10.71 -5.36
CA ASN A 21 14.66 -11.01 -3.93
C ASN A 21 14.06 -9.90 -3.07
N VAL A 22 13.52 -8.85 -3.67
CA VAL A 22 12.87 -7.76 -2.95
C VAL A 22 11.64 -7.34 -3.71
N THR A 23 10.50 -7.43 -3.07
CA THR A 23 9.26 -6.90 -3.63
C THR A 23 9.06 -5.51 -3.04
N GLU A 24 9.02 -4.50 -3.89
CA GLU A 24 8.72 -3.15 -3.46
C GLU A 24 7.68 -2.55 -4.38
N LEU A 25 6.56 -2.18 -3.78
CA LEU A 25 5.40 -1.67 -4.49
C LEU A 25 5.01 -0.31 -3.94
N GLU A 26 4.42 0.50 -4.80
CA GLU A 26 3.80 1.75 -4.38
C GLU A 26 2.30 1.64 -4.56
N VAL A 27 1.56 2.15 -3.59
CA VAL A 27 0.11 2.28 -3.69
C VAL A 27 -0.18 3.71 -4.08
N VAL A 28 -0.83 3.89 -5.22
CA VAL A 28 -1.05 5.21 -5.81
C VAL A 28 -2.54 5.46 -5.96
N VAL A 29 -2.99 6.61 -5.49
CA VAL A 29 -4.39 7.04 -5.63
C VAL A 29 -4.37 8.46 -6.20
N LYS A 30 -5.09 8.67 -7.30
CA LYS A 30 -5.17 9.97 -7.95
C LYS A 30 -3.79 10.53 -8.26
N LYS A 31 -2.90 9.69 -8.77
CA LYS A 31 -1.53 10.04 -9.16
C LYS A 31 -0.64 10.40 -7.98
N LYS A 32 -1.09 10.11 -6.76
CA LYS A 32 -0.33 10.40 -5.56
C LYS A 32 0.02 9.10 -4.84
N VAL A 33 1.28 8.96 -4.47
CA VAL A 33 1.72 7.79 -3.71
C VAL A 33 1.23 7.94 -2.27
N ILE A 34 0.38 7.01 -1.84
CA ILE A 34 -0.18 7.05 -0.49
C ILE A 34 0.49 6.05 0.44
N GLY A 35 1.30 5.15 -0.11
CA GLY A 35 2.03 4.20 0.72
C GLY A 35 2.99 3.37 -0.10
N LYS A 36 3.92 2.74 0.60
CA LYS A 36 4.88 1.81 0.00
C LYS A 36 4.85 0.51 0.76
N ILE A 37 5.04 -0.57 0.03
CA ILE A 37 5.01 -1.93 0.57
C ILE A 37 6.31 -2.59 0.19
N ARG A 38 6.96 -3.23 1.17
CA ARG A 38 8.23 -3.89 0.92
C ARG A 38 8.31 -5.21 1.65
N GLN A 39 8.81 -6.21 0.96
CA GLN A 39 9.09 -7.52 1.55
C GLN A 39 10.35 -8.06 0.90
N GLU A 40 11.35 -8.40 1.71
CA GLU A 40 12.56 -9.05 1.21
C GLU A 40 12.40 -10.55 1.26
N GLU A 41 13.13 -11.23 0.40
CA GLU A 41 13.11 -12.68 0.40
C GLU A 41 13.49 -13.22 1.77
N GLY A 42 12.69 -14.16 2.25
CA GLY A 42 12.90 -14.72 3.59
C GLY A 42 12.14 -14.02 4.70
N ASP A 43 11.61 -12.82 4.42
CA ASP A 43 10.81 -12.12 5.41
C ASP A 43 9.45 -12.76 5.55
N ARG A 44 9.02 -12.96 6.79
CA ARG A 44 7.68 -13.48 7.05
C ARG A 44 6.64 -12.38 7.07
N GLN A 45 7.09 -11.15 7.25
CA GLN A 45 6.20 -10.01 7.35
C GLN A 45 6.47 -9.03 6.23
N VAL A 46 5.44 -8.28 5.89
CA VAL A 46 5.51 -7.26 4.87
C VAL A 46 5.55 -5.91 5.58
N SER A 47 6.51 -5.08 5.20
CA SER A 47 6.63 -3.74 5.77
C SER A 47 5.80 -2.77 4.96
N VAL A 48 5.06 -1.92 5.66
CA VAL A 48 4.19 -0.92 5.04
C VAL A 48 4.59 0.44 5.58
N GLU A 49 4.80 1.38 4.67
CA GLU A 49 5.06 2.76 5.07
C GLU A 49 4.03 3.66 4.41
N MET A 50 3.25 4.37 5.22
CA MET A 50 2.26 5.31 4.70
C MET A 50 2.90 6.65 4.38
N SER A 51 2.25 7.41 3.52
CA SER A 51 2.74 8.73 3.15
C SER A 51 2.81 9.69 4.33
N SER A 52 2.04 9.41 5.39
CA SER A 52 2.08 10.20 6.61
C SER A 52 3.32 9.92 7.48
N GLY A 53 4.10 8.91 7.11
CA GLY A 53 5.28 8.51 7.88
C GLY A 53 5.06 7.36 8.83
N LYS A 54 3.82 6.90 8.97
CA LYS A 54 3.53 5.74 9.81
C LYS A 54 4.05 4.47 9.17
N LYS A 55 4.53 3.56 9.99
CA LYS A 55 5.03 2.27 9.53
C LYS A 55 4.28 1.15 10.23
N ARG A 56 4.03 0.08 9.50
CA ARG A 56 3.38 -1.11 10.06
C ARG A 56 3.98 -2.35 9.43
N GLN A 57 3.74 -3.48 10.09
CA GLN A 57 4.10 -4.77 9.54
C GLN A 57 2.85 -5.64 9.51
N VAL A 58 2.66 -6.33 8.42
CA VAL A 58 1.48 -7.16 8.19
C VAL A 58 1.91 -8.52 7.66
N GLY A 59 0.98 -9.42 7.53
CA GLY A 59 1.29 -10.80 7.18
C GLY A 59 1.35 -11.09 5.69
N SER A 60 0.83 -10.22 4.85
CA SER A 60 0.79 -10.47 3.41
C SER A 60 0.72 -9.17 2.63
N ILE A 61 1.01 -9.26 1.34
CA ILE A 61 0.93 -8.11 0.43
C ILE A 61 -0.52 -7.60 0.37
N ASP A 62 -1.50 -8.51 0.28
CA ASP A 62 -2.90 -8.12 0.24
C ASP A 62 -3.30 -7.33 1.48
N GLU A 63 -2.86 -7.79 2.63
CA GLU A 63 -3.13 -7.12 3.88
C GLU A 63 -2.44 -5.75 3.92
N ALA A 64 -1.24 -5.66 3.36
CA ALA A 64 -0.52 -4.41 3.27
C ALA A 64 -1.29 -3.38 2.44
N ILE A 65 -1.81 -3.81 1.30
CA ILE A 65 -2.59 -2.92 0.44
C ILE A 65 -3.83 -2.43 1.16
N GLU A 66 -4.54 -3.34 1.84
CA GLU A 66 -5.73 -2.97 2.60
C GLU A 66 -5.40 -1.98 3.72
N THR A 67 -4.26 -2.18 4.38
CA THR A 67 -3.82 -1.30 5.46
C THR A 67 -3.57 0.10 4.94
N VAL A 68 -2.91 0.23 3.79
CA VAL A 68 -2.64 1.53 3.19
C VAL A 68 -3.94 2.23 2.81
N ILE A 69 -4.86 1.50 2.19
CA ILE A 69 -6.14 2.07 1.76
C ILE A 69 -6.95 2.52 2.97
N ALA A 70 -6.97 1.71 4.02
CA ALA A 70 -7.71 2.07 5.23
C ALA A 70 -7.16 3.34 5.88
N GLU A 71 -5.82 3.47 5.95
CA GLU A 71 -5.20 4.68 6.48
C GLU A 71 -5.55 5.89 5.63
N TYR A 72 -5.50 5.73 4.32
CA TYR A 72 -5.85 6.80 3.41
C TYR A 72 -7.29 7.27 3.65
N ASN A 73 -8.21 6.34 3.77
CA ASN A 73 -9.63 6.68 3.99
C ASN A 73 -9.85 7.40 5.32
N LEU A 74 -9.06 7.05 6.34
CA LEU A 74 -9.18 7.68 7.64
C LEU A 74 -8.69 9.12 7.64
N HIS A 75 -7.70 9.43 6.83
CA HIS A 75 -7.05 10.74 6.87
C HIS A 75 -7.48 11.68 5.77
N ASP A 76 -8.07 11.18 4.71
CA ASP A 76 -8.45 12.00 3.57
C ASP A 76 -9.95 12.14 3.38
N LEU A 77 -10.69 11.85 4.42
CA LEU A 77 -12.14 12.05 4.35
C LEU A 77 -12.52 13.48 4.64
#